data_a62c85c931c65adf5f6e0e136a697c42
#
_entry.id   a62c85c931c65adf5f6e0e136a697c42
#
_cell.length_a   1.000
_cell.length_b   1.000
_cell.length_c   1.000
_cell.angle_alpha   90.00
_cell.angle_beta   90.00
_cell.angle_gamma   90.00
#
_symmetry.space_group_name_H-M   'P 1'
#
loop_
_entity.id
_entity.type
_entity.pdbx_description
1 polymer ?
#
loop_
_entity_poly.entity_id
_entity_poly.type
_entity_poly.pdbx_seq_one_letter_code
_entity_poly.pdbx_strand_id
1 'polypeptide(L)'
;MRIIVSRNKQDFGPYTLAVAQQYLSQGTLLSHDLARDASNPASLPVPLAQFLASQGVAAPSASSGNPFSQAYQNLLSFDLKLLFPWSTISSLAVFKDRRLVYLAAIGLGPAIALAIAPAAWVGYWALALYFSVIWALFFYYLFKTPEVVPKSCFICFGVTGIVSIPILLLLQSFPPWTVLYGWANSSSIVPRFFGMFFGVGINEELCKAAVILWLVRRPGQLLLPQTVVFYAMISGLGFGIFEGVNYQLTLNRKQGVDDAYFLNIARLTSLPFIHAIWTGLAGYFISFAVINPRKRYGLWILAICVPAFFHAVYNTFGWGFIGLGGALLSVVLLSTYLASAQQMHQQLSRP
;
A
#
# COMPACT_ATOMS: atom_id res chain seq x y z
N MET A 1 18.38 21.36 -29.20
CA MET A 1 17.30 22.01 -28.43
C MET A 1 17.12 21.23 -27.15
N ARG A 2 16.94 21.91 -26.01
CA ARG A 2 16.60 21.32 -24.71
C ARG A 2 15.27 21.88 -24.25
N ILE A 3 14.47 21.08 -23.58
CA ILE A 3 13.16 21.46 -23.10
C ILE A 3 13.05 21.25 -21.59
N ILE A 4 12.32 22.14 -20.96
CA ILE A 4 11.87 21.98 -19.57
C ILE A 4 10.41 21.50 -19.61
N VAL A 5 10.12 20.47 -18.86
CA VAL A 5 8.77 19.92 -18.72
C VAL A 5 8.25 20.19 -17.32
N SER A 6 7.07 20.79 -17.22
CA SER A 6 6.45 21.16 -15.95
C SER A 6 5.21 20.32 -15.69
N ARG A 7 5.11 19.79 -14.48
CA ARG A 7 3.92 19.12 -13.94
C ARG A 7 3.65 19.63 -12.54
N ASN A 8 2.45 20.09 -12.26
CA ASN A 8 2.03 20.59 -10.94
C ASN A 8 2.96 21.71 -10.39
N LYS A 9 3.37 22.64 -11.25
CA LYS A 9 4.30 23.74 -10.92
C LYS A 9 5.73 23.30 -10.57
N GLN A 10 6.09 22.08 -10.82
CA GLN A 10 7.45 21.56 -10.68
C GLN A 10 8.07 21.37 -12.07
N ASP A 11 9.27 21.89 -12.26
CA ASP A 11 10.03 21.80 -13.50
C ASP A 11 10.96 20.58 -13.47
N PHE A 12 11.02 19.87 -14.59
CA PHE A 12 11.86 18.70 -14.84
C PHE A 12 12.73 18.92 -16.08
N GLY A 13 13.92 18.42 -16.05
CA GLY A 13 14.88 18.58 -17.15
C GLY A 13 16.03 19.51 -16.78
N PRO A 14 16.68 20.15 -17.77
CA PRO A 14 16.32 20.18 -19.21
C PRO A 14 16.61 18.86 -19.94
N TYR A 15 15.66 18.40 -20.76
CA TYR A 15 15.76 17.19 -21.58
C TYR A 15 16.07 17.54 -23.05
N THR A 16 16.73 16.62 -23.75
CA THR A 16 16.73 16.67 -25.23
C THR A 16 15.38 16.18 -25.77
N LEU A 17 15.02 16.52 -27.01
CA LEU A 17 13.79 16.06 -27.65
C LEU A 17 13.70 14.52 -27.65
N ALA A 18 14.81 13.82 -27.95
CA ALA A 18 14.87 12.36 -27.97
C ALA A 18 14.61 11.76 -26.58
N VAL A 19 15.20 12.33 -25.52
CA VAL A 19 14.98 11.88 -24.14
C VAL A 19 13.54 12.14 -23.70
N ALA A 20 12.98 13.30 -24.05
CA ALA A 20 11.59 13.60 -23.74
C ALA A 20 10.61 12.66 -24.47
N GLN A 21 10.90 12.33 -25.75
CA GLN A 21 10.13 11.33 -26.50
C GLN A 21 10.23 9.94 -25.87
N GLN A 22 11.43 9.52 -25.46
CA GLN A 22 11.64 8.28 -24.77
C GLN A 22 10.86 8.23 -23.44
N TYR A 23 10.92 9.28 -22.64
CA TYR A 23 10.16 9.36 -21.38
C TYR A 23 8.65 9.40 -21.59
N LEU A 24 8.18 10.07 -22.66
CA LEU A 24 6.78 10.04 -23.05
C LEU A 24 6.36 8.63 -23.48
N SER A 25 7.18 7.92 -24.25
CA SER A 25 6.93 6.53 -24.65
C SER A 25 6.94 5.56 -23.46
N GLN A 26 7.72 5.84 -22.44
CA GLN A 26 7.80 5.09 -21.20
C GLN A 26 6.68 5.45 -20.21
N GLY A 27 5.92 6.53 -20.45
CA GLY A 27 4.89 7.05 -19.57
C GLY A 27 5.44 7.80 -18.34
N THR A 28 6.74 8.08 -18.31
CA THR A 28 7.39 8.91 -17.28
C THR A 28 6.96 10.36 -17.40
N LEU A 29 6.93 10.88 -18.63
CA LEU A 29 6.29 12.14 -19.00
C LEU A 29 4.93 11.84 -19.62
N LEU A 30 3.98 12.76 -19.42
CA LEU A 30 2.62 12.62 -19.93
C LEU A 30 2.40 13.57 -21.12
N SER A 31 1.54 13.19 -22.04
CA SER A 31 1.22 13.98 -23.24
C SER A 31 0.71 15.39 -22.92
N HIS A 32 0.08 15.55 -21.78
CA HIS A 32 -0.50 16.81 -21.29
C HIS A 32 0.41 17.57 -20.29
N ASP A 33 1.60 17.07 -19.96
CA ASP A 33 2.59 17.85 -19.23
C ASP A 33 2.94 19.11 -20.04
N LEU A 34 3.20 20.22 -19.36
CA LEU A 34 3.54 21.47 -20.03
C LEU A 34 5.03 21.47 -20.37
N ALA A 35 5.35 21.76 -21.63
CA ALA A 35 6.73 21.85 -22.11
C ALA A 35 7.06 23.24 -22.65
N ARG A 36 8.29 23.69 -22.41
CA ARG A 36 8.83 24.94 -22.95
C ARG A 36 10.29 24.79 -23.37
N ASP A 37 10.75 25.66 -24.24
CA ASP A 37 12.17 25.72 -24.62
C ASP A 37 13.02 26.19 -23.44
N ALA A 38 14.03 25.41 -23.07
CA ALA A 38 14.96 25.77 -22.00
C ALA A 38 15.83 27.00 -22.31
N SER A 39 16.03 27.30 -23.58
CA SER A 39 16.80 28.48 -24.04
C SER A 39 15.96 29.76 -24.06
N ASN A 40 14.63 29.66 -24.01
CA ASN A 40 13.71 30.79 -23.97
C ASN A 40 12.73 30.69 -22.76
N PRO A 41 13.13 31.17 -21.58
CA PRO A 41 12.31 31.11 -20.39
C PRO A 41 10.98 31.87 -20.51
N ALA A 42 10.88 32.84 -21.43
CA ALA A 42 9.66 33.63 -21.67
C ALA A 42 8.67 32.91 -22.60
N SER A 43 9.03 31.75 -23.17
CA SER A 43 8.11 30.99 -24.02
C SER A 43 6.93 30.44 -23.22
N LEU A 44 5.73 30.59 -23.78
CA LEU A 44 4.53 30.04 -23.17
C LEU A 44 4.61 28.50 -23.14
N PRO A 45 4.38 27.86 -21.97
CA PRO A 45 4.34 26.40 -21.89
C PRO A 45 3.15 25.85 -22.67
N VAL A 46 3.40 24.83 -23.49
CA VAL A 46 2.35 24.11 -24.24
C VAL A 46 2.37 22.62 -23.88
N PRO A 47 1.30 21.86 -24.12
CA PRO A 47 1.30 20.41 -23.85
C PRO A 47 2.46 19.72 -24.55
N LEU A 48 3.16 18.81 -23.87
CA LEU A 48 4.35 18.12 -24.35
C LEU A 48 4.13 17.44 -25.71
N ALA A 49 2.97 16.80 -25.89
CA ALA A 49 2.63 16.19 -27.18
C ALA A 49 2.58 17.22 -28.31
N GLN A 50 1.99 18.39 -28.07
CA GLN A 50 1.91 19.50 -29.03
C GLN A 50 3.28 20.09 -29.27
N PHE A 51 4.09 20.25 -28.23
CA PHE A 51 5.46 20.74 -28.34
C PHE A 51 6.31 19.82 -29.22
N LEU A 52 6.28 18.50 -28.95
CA LEU A 52 7.04 17.53 -29.75
C LEU A 52 6.56 17.49 -31.19
N ALA A 53 5.26 17.55 -31.44
CA ALA A 53 4.69 17.60 -32.79
C ALA A 53 5.15 18.86 -33.56
N SER A 54 5.22 20.02 -32.90
CA SER A 54 5.73 21.27 -33.52
C SER A 54 7.22 21.19 -33.90
N GLN A 55 7.96 20.26 -33.31
CA GLN A 55 9.37 19.99 -33.59
C GLN A 55 9.54 18.80 -34.56
N GLY A 56 8.48 18.30 -35.18
CA GLY A 56 8.52 17.18 -36.12
C GLY A 56 8.72 15.81 -35.45
N VAL A 57 8.59 15.74 -34.14
CA VAL A 57 8.74 14.49 -33.38
C VAL A 57 7.36 13.89 -33.14
N ALA A 58 7.08 12.73 -33.76
CA ALA A 58 5.81 12.03 -33.57
C ALA A 58 5.64 11.60 -32.10
N ALA A 59 4.49 11.96 -31.50
CA ALA A 59 4.13 11.42 -30.20
C ALA A 59 3.84 9.92 -30.33
N PRO A 60 4.34 9.06 -29.42
CA PRO A 60 4.02 7.64 -29.46
C PRO A 60 2.51 7.45 -29.29
N SER A 61 1.91 6.68 -30.19
CA SER A 61 0.49 6.32 -30.11
C SER A 61 0.23 5.55 -28.80
N ALA A 62 -0.80 5.95 -28.07
CA ALA A 62 -1.25 5.17 -26.91
C ALA A 62 -1.62 3.74 -27.39
N SER A 63 -1.00 2.72 -26.81
CA SER A 63 -1.30 1.35 -27.17
C SER A 63 -2.76 1.04 -26.80
N SER A 64 -3.59 0.76 -27.79
CA SER A 64 -5.00 0.36 -27.64
C SER A 64 -5.16 -1.12 -27.23
N GLY A 65 -4.21 -1.65 -26.47
CA GLY A 65 -4.24 -3.03 -26.02
C GLY A 65 -5.28 -3.29 -24.92
N ASN A 66 -5.82 -4.51 -24.91
CA ASN A 66 -6.71 -4.98 -23.85
C ASN A 66 -6.03 -4.76 -22.47
N PRO A 67 -6.70 -4.12 -21.49
CA PRO A 67 -6.14 -3.85 -20.16
C PRO A 67 -5.57 -5.10 -19.48
N PHE A 68 -6.16 -6.26 -19.65
CA PHE A 68 -5.67 -7.53 -19.10
C PHE A 68 -4.35 -7.97 -19.75
N SER A 69 -4.23 -7.84 -21.07
CA SER A 69 -3.00 -8.14 -21.80
C SER A 69 -1.88 -7.19 -21.38
N GLN A 70 -2.17 -5.90 -21.23
CA GLN A 70 -1.21 -4.92 -20.72
C GLN A 70 -0.79 -5.22 -19.27
N ALA A 71 -1.73 -5.57 -18.40
CA ALA A 71 -1.44 -5.95 -17.02
C ALA A 71 -0.53 -7.18 -16.96
N TYR A 72 -0.81 -8.21 -17.77
CA TYR A 72 -0.01 -9.42 -17.85
C TYR A 72 1.40 -9.14 -18.35
N GLN A 73 1.55 -8.41 -19.45
CA GLN A 73 2.86 -8.01 -19.98
C GLN A 73 3.63 -7.13 -18.98
N ASN A 74 2.93 -6.24 -18.29
CA ASN A 74 3.52 -5.43 -17.24
C ASN A 74 4.02 -6.29 -16.08
N LEU A 75 3.25 -7.30 -15.65
CA LEU A 75 3.68 -8.24 -14.62
C LEU A 75 4.93 -9.04 -15.04
N LEU A 76 4.94 -9.57 -16.25
CA LEU A 76 6.10 -10.29 -16.79
C LEU A 76 7.36 -9.40 -16.91
N SER A 77 7.18 -8.08 -17.03
CA SER A 77 8.30 -7.14 -17.10
C SER A 77 8.91 -6.79 -15.74
N PHE A 78 8.29 -7.19 -14.61
CA PHE A 78 8.86 -6.99 -13.29
C PHE A 78 9.94 -8.05 -13.00
N ASP A 79 11.14 -7.57 -12.67
CA ASP A 79 12.16 -8.45 -12.14
C ASP A 79 11.75 -8.90 -10.71
N LEU A 80 11.77 -10.19 -10.45
CA LEU A 80 11.56 -10.74 -9.10
C LEU A 80 12.51 -10.14 -8.07
N LYS A 81 13.69 -9.67 -8.48
CA LYS A 81 14.63 -8.93 -7.62
C LYS A 81 14.08 -7.58 -7.14
N LEU A 82 13.12 -6.97 -7.87
CA LEU A 82 12.43 -5.76 -7.42
C LEU A 82 11.40 -6.06 -6.32
N LEU A 83 10.74 -7.22 -6.40
CA LEU A 83 9.77 -7.66 -5.39
C LEU A 83 10.47 -8.22 -4.14
N PHE A 84 11.58 -8.92 -4.35
CA PHE A 84 12.40 -9.49 -3.27
C PHE A 84 13.85 -9.02 -3.43
N PRO A 85 14.19 -7.84 -2.88
CA PRO A 85 15.54 -7.28 -2.98
C PRO A 85 16.51 -8.02 -2.05
N TRP A 86 16.79 -9.30 -2.38
CA TRP A 86 17.61 -10.20 -1.58
C TRP A 86 19.01 -9.64 -1.28
N SER A 87 19.59 -8.92 -2.23
CA SER A 87 20.89 -8.26 -2.01
C SER A 87 20.84 -7.22 -0.90
N THR A 88 19.73 -6.48 -0.77
CA THR A 88 19.53 -5.50 0.30
C THR A 88 19.21 -6.20 1.62
N ILE A 89 18.37 -7.24 1.59
CA ILE A 89 17.99 -8.01 2.78
C ILE A 89 19.21 -8.76 3.33
N SER A 90 19.98 -9.46 2.47
CA SER A 90 21.15 -10.23 2.88
C SER A 90 22.34 -9.37 3.33
N SER A 91 22.42 -8.11 2.92
CA SER A 91 23.46 -7.20 3.37
C SER A 91 23.30 -6.78 4.84
N LEU A 92 22.22 -7.20 5.52
CA LEU A 92 21.84 -6.79 6.87
C LEU A 92 21.69 -5.27 7.06
N ALA A 93 21.79 -4.48 5.98
CA ALA A 93 21.66 -3.03 6.02
C ALA A 93 20.26 -2.60 6.50
N VAL A 94 19.24 -3.39 6.15
CA VAL A 94 17.85 -3.16 6.60
C VAL A 94 17.74 -3.27 8.12
N PHE A 95 18.46 -4.20 8.75
CA PHE A 95 18.47 -4.37 10.20
C PHE A 95 19.22 -3.27 10.95
N LYS A 96 20.04 -2.47 10.27
CA LYS A 96 20.66 -1.26 10.83
C LYS A 96 19.72 -0.05 10.80
N ASP A 97 18.60 -0.12 10.06
CA ASP A 97 17.59 0.93 10.06
C ASP A 97 16.79 0.87 11.38
N ARG A 98 17.02 1.86 12.25
CA ARG A 98 16.31 1.98 13.52
C ARG A 98 14.79 1.98 13.37
N ARG A 99 14.28 2.44 12.21
CA ARG A 99 12.83 2.44 11.91
C ARG A 99 12.28 1.03 11.85
N LEU A 100 13.01 0.10 11.23
CA LEU A 100 12.61 -1.32 11.20
C LEU A 100 12.57 -1.91 12.61
N VAL A 101 13.60 -1.65 13.42
CA VAL A 101 13.67 -2.16 14.80
C VAL A 101 12.52 -1.61 15.64
N TYR A 102 12.22 -0.30 15.54
CA TYR A 102 11.10 0.29 16.25
C TYR A 102 9.76 -0.27 15.77
N LEU A 103 9.55 -0.43 14.45
CA LEU A 103 8.33 -1.03 13.89
C LEU A 103 8.13 -2.45 14.40
N ALA A 104 9.17 -3.28 14.34
CA ALA A 104 9.09 -4.67 14.79
C ALA A 104 8.91 -4.76 16.32
N ALA A 105 9.69 -4.05 17.11
CA ALA A 105 9.65 -4.11 18.57
C ALA A 105 8.34 -3.55 19.14
N ILE A 106 7.91 -2.38 18.65
CA ILE A 106 6.69 -1.74 19.13
C ILE A 106 5.45 -2.44 18.59
N GLY A 107 5.48 -2.88 17.31
CA GLY A 107 4.33 -3.51 16.67
C GLY A 107 4.08 -4.95 17.10
N LEU A 108 5.11 -5.77 17.17
CA LEU A 108 4.97 -7.20 17.50
C LEU A 108 5.25 -7.51 18.99
N GLY A 109 6.10 -6.70 19.64
CA GLY A 109 6.45 -6.90 21.04
C GLY A 109 5.27 -6.96 22.00
N PRO A 110 4.29 -6.05 21.95
CA PRO A 110 3.10 -6.12 22.78
C PRO A 110 2.27 -7.38 22.56
N ALA A 111 2.12 -7.84 21.32
CA ALA A 111 1.38 -9.05 21.00
C ALA A 111 2.05 -10.28 21.63
N ILE A 112 3.37 -10.37 21.56
CA ILE A 112 4.15 -11.45 22.17
C ILE A 112 4.04 -11.37 23.68
N ALA A 113 4.18 -10.19 24.28
CA ALA A 113 4.09 -9.99 25.72
C ALA A 113 2.70 -10.35 26.25
N LEU A 114 1.64 -9.95 25.55
CA LEU A 114 0.26 -10.24 25.92
C LEU A 114 -0.11 -11.69 25.70
N ALA A 115 0.58 -12.42 24.82
CA ALA A 115 0.43 -13.86 24.67
C ALA A 115 0.86 -14.67 25.92
N ILE A 116 1.46 -14.02 26.92
CA ILE A 116 2.02 -14.66 28.12
C ILE A 116 1.30 -14.22 29.41
N ALA A 117 0.50 -13.16 29.41
CA ALA A 117 -0.07 -12.57 30.62
C ALA A 117 -1.62 -12.53 30.64
N PRO A 118 -2.30 -13.01 31.68
CA PRO A 118 -3.73 -12.87 31.85
C PRO A 118 -4.12 -11.42 32.20
N ALA A 119 -5.25 -10.96 31.69
CA ALA A 119 -5.73 -9.61 31.95
C ALA A 119 -7.26 -9.50 32.04
N ALA A 120 -7.79 -8.53 32.82
CA ALA A 120 -9.21 -8.25 33.04
C ALA A 120 -9.81 -7.34 31.97
N TRP A 121 -11.06 -7.44 31.55
CA TRP A 121 -11.53 -6.71 30.38
C TRP A 121 -12.23 -5.38 30.62
N VAL A 122 -11.87 -4.37 29.84
CA VAL A 122 -12.42 -3.00 29.93
C VAL A 122 -12.43 -2.34 28.55
N GLY A 123 -13.53 -1.72 28.18
CA GLY A 123 -13.63 -0.70 27.14
C GLY A 123 -12.95 -0.96 25.77
N TYR A 124 -13.36 -1.97 25.03
CA TYR A 124 -12.74 -2.35 23.75
C TYR A 124 -12.49 -1.16 22.80
N TRP A 125 -13.48 -0.30 22.69
CA TRP A 125 -13.36 0.86 21.82
C TRP A 125 -12.37 1.90 22.34
N ALA A 126 -12.31 2.13 23.65
CA ALA A 126 -11.35 3.05 24.23
C ALA A 126 -9.90 2.61 23.97
N LEU A 127 -9.63 1.34 24.19
CA LEU A 127 -8.34 0.74 23.87
C LEU A 127 -8.05 0.79 22.37
N ALA A 128 -9.04 0.45 21.55
CA ALA A 128 -8.93 0.47 20.11
C ALA A 128 -8.53 1.87 19.59
N LEU A 129 -9.24 2.91 20.03
CA LEU A 129 -8.92 4.29 19.66
C LEU A 129 -7.56 4.74 20.23
N TYR A 130 -7.24 4.38 21.44
CA TYR A 130 -5.93 4.67 22.05
C TYR A 130 -4.78 4.11 21.21
N PHE A 131 -4.82 2.84 20.88
CA PHE A 131 -3.78 2.23 20.06
C PHE A 131 -3.75 2.78 18.64
N SER A 132 -4.90 3.11 18.05
CA SER A 132 -4.93 3.71 16.73
C SER A 132 -4.26 5.09 16.70
N VAL A 133 -4.46 5.91 17.74
CA VAL A 133 -3.81 7.21 17.85
C VAL A 133 -2.30 7.05 18.04
N ILE A 134 -1.87 6.13 18.90
CA ILE A 134 -0.44 5.84 19.10
C ILE A 134 0.22 5.43 17.78
N TRP A 135 -0.37 4.46 17.06
CA TRP A 135 0.15 4.01 15.78
C TRP A 135 0.15 5.12 14.72
N ALA A 136 -0.95 5.90 14.63
CA ALA A 136 -1.04 7.00 13.67
C ALA A 136 0.02 8.07 13.93
N LEU A 137 0.25 8.46 15.20
CA LEU A 137 1.31 9.39 15.59
C LEU A 137 2.69 8.81 15.30
N PHE A 138 2.91 7.54 15.64
CA PHE A 138 4.17 6.86 15.37
C PHE A 138 4.50 6.88 13.88
N PHE A 139 3.56 6.51 13.02
CA PHE A 139 3.74 6.55 11.58
C PHE A 139 3.92 7.98 11.06
N TYR A 140 3.19 8.96 11.60
CA TYR A 140 3.35 10.35 11.23
C TYR A 140 4.78 10.84 11.48
N TYR A 141 5.33 10.57 12.66
CA TYR A 141 6.72 10.95 12.99
C TYR A 141 7.76 10.13 12.23
N LEU A 142 7.46 8.89 11.90
CA LEU A 142 8.36 8.02 11.14
C LEU A 142 8.51 8.49 9.68
N PHE A 143 7.40 8.81 9.04
CA PHE A 143 7.38 9.16 7.61
C PHE A 143 7.70 10.64 7.36
N LYS A 144 7.41 11.52 8.30
CA LYS A 144 7.68 12.98 8.24
C LYS A 144 7.33 13.59 6.87
N THR A 145 6.19 13.23 6.29
CA THR A 145 5.77 13.79 5.02
C THR A 145 5.08 15.14 5.22
N PRO A 146 5.46 16.19 4.46
CA PRO A 146 4.91 17.53 4.64
C PRO A 146 3.47 17.70 4.12
N GLU A 147 2.98 16.73 3.33
CA GLU A 147 1.70 16.82 2.62
C GLU A 147 0.51 16.23 3.40
N VAL A 148 0.71 15.83 4.66
CA VAL A 148 -0.35 15.21 5.44
C VAL A 148 -1.43 16.20 5.80
N VAL A 149 -2.66 15.89 5.37
CA VAL A 149 -3.86 16.64 5.72
C VAL A 149 -4.68 15.83 6.72
N PRO A 150 -4.93 16.31 7.95
CA PRO A 150 -5.68 15.58 8.97
C PRO A 150 -7.02 15.06 8.47
N LYS A 151 -7.75 15.86 7.68
CA LYS A 151 -9.04 15.46 7.08
C LYS A 151 -8.89 14.20 6.22
N SER A 152 -7.83 14.08 5.44
CA SER A 152 -7.56 12.87 4.63
C SER A 152 -7.27 11.66 5.51
N CYS A 153 -6.55 11.83 6.63
CA CYS A 153 -6.34 10.76 7.62
C CYS A 153 -7.66 10.26 8.19
N PHE A 154 -8.54 11.18 8.64
CA PHE A 154 -9.85 10.81 9.16
C PHE A 154 -10.72 10.10 8.11
N ILE A 155 -10.67 10.53 6.85
CA ILE A 155 -11.39 9.88 5.75
C ILE A 155 -10.82 8.46 5.52
N CYS A 156 -9.49 8.31 5.40
CA CYS A 156 -8.87 7.01 5.20
C CYS A 156 -9.20 6.04 6.34
N PHE A 157 -9.08 6.48 7.58
CA PHE A 157 -9.40 5.70 8.76
C PHE A 157 -10.89 5.33 8.84
N GLY A 158 -11.76 6.34 8.76
CA GLY A 158 -13.20 6.18 9.00
C GLY A 158 -13.90 5.44 7.87
N VAL A 159 -13.62 5.77 6.60
CA VAL A 159 -14.24 5.07 5.46
C VAL A 159 -13.85 3.60 5.46
N THR A 160 -12.60 3.30 5.71
CA THR A 160 -12.14 1.91 5.72
C THR A 160 -12.74 1.12 6.88
N GLY A 161 -12.78 1.67 8.09
CA GLY A 161 -13.38 0.97 9.23
C GLY A 161 -14.91 0.88 9.15
N ILE A 162 -15.59 2.01 8.88
CA ILE A 162 -17.05 2.09 9.02
C ILE A 162 -17.77 1.59 7.76
N VAL A 163 -17.21 1.83 6.56
CA VAL A 163 -17.89 1.50 5.29
C VAL A 163 -17.41 0.16 4.74
N SER A 164 -16.10 -0.08 4.75
CA SER A 164 -15.55 -1.28 4.10
C SER A 164 -15.94 -2.56 4.81
N ILE A 165 -15.98 -2.58 6.16
CA ILE A 165 -16.32 -3.80 6.91
C ILE A 165 -17.76 -4.24 6.66
N PRO A 166 -18.80 -3.37 6.76
CA PRO A 166 -20.15 -3.77 6.37
C PRO A 166 -20.25 -4.27 4.92
N ILE A 167 -19.54 -3.64 3.98
CA ILE A 167 -19.51 -4.09 2.58
C ILE A 167 -18.92 -5.50 2.48
N LEU A 168 -17.82 -5.76 3.17
CA LEU A 168 -17.20 -7.09 3.20
C LEU A 168 -18.14 -8.15 3.76
N LEU A 169 -18.79 -7.87 4.90
CA LEU A 169 -19.76 -8.77 5.50
C LEU A 169 -20.93 -9.07 4.55
N LEU A 170 -21.38 -8.06 3.81
CA LEU A 170 -22.41 -8.24 2.78
C LEU A 170 -21.90 -9.10 1.62
N LEU A 171 -20.71 -8.83 1.08
CA LEU A 171 -20.12 -9.60 -0.02
C LEU A 171 -19.93 -11.07 0.35
N GLN A 172 -19.55 -11.36 1.58
CA GLN A 172 -19.39 -12.72 2.09
C GLN A 172 -20.69 -13.55 2.04
N SER A 173 -21.84 -12.89 2.00
CA SER A 173 -23.14 -13.55 1.96
C SER A 173 -23.55 -14.03 0.57
N PHE A 174 -22.79 -13.70 -0.49
CA PHE A 174 -23.09 -14.03 -1.88
C PHE A 174 -22.01 -14.91 -2.52
N PRO A 175 -22.38 -15.83 -3.44
CA PRO A 175 -21.42 -16.53 -4.28
C PRO A 175 -20.66 -15.53 -5.19
N PRO A 176 -19.39 -15.77 -5.50
CA PRO A 176 -18.57 -16.95 -5.13
C PRO A 176 -17.96 -16.85 -3.71
N TRP A 177 -18.16 -15.75 -3.00
CA TRP A 177 -17.49 -15.45 -1.74
C TRP A 177 -17.84 -16.45 -0.63
N THR A 178 -19.10 -16.89 -0.54
CA THR A 178 -19.52 -17.93 0.41
C THR A 178 -18.73 -19.23 0.25
N VAL A 179 -18.41 -19.64 -0.98
CA VAL A 179 -17.60 -20.83 -1.26
C VAL A 179 -16.15 -20.63 -0.82
N LEU A 180 -15.56 -19.49 -1.17
CA LEU A 180 -14.19 -19.14 -0.79
C LEU A 180 -14.03 -19.01 0.73
N TYR A 181 -15.03 -18.46 1.40
CA TYR A 181 -15.09 -18.44 2.87
C TYR A 181 -15.22 -19.84 3.48
N GLY A 182 -15.95 -20.72 2.84
CA GLY A 182 -15.98 -22.14 3.22
C GLY A 182 -14.59 -22.76 3.18
N TRP A 183 -13.80 -22.46 2.16
CA TRP A 183 -12.42 -22.90 2.08
C TRP A 183 -11.52 -22.27 3.16
N ALA A 184 -11.72 -21.01 3.50
CA ALA A 184 -10.97 -20.31 4.56
C ALA A 184 -11.15 -21.00 5.92
N ASN A 185 -12.30 -21.64 6.16
CA ASN A 185 -12.61 -22.40 7.37
C ASN A 185 -12.23 -23.89 7.27
N SER A 186 -11.58 -24.34 6.20
CA SER A 186 -11.17 -25.74 6.02
C SER A 186 -10.16 -26.17 7.07
N SER A 187 -10.24 -27.44 7.52
CA SER A 187 -9.21 -28.07 8.34
C SER A 187 -7.90 -28.33 7.57
N SER A 188 -7.99 -28.50 6.24
CA SER A 188 -6.84 -28.71 5.37
C SER A 188 -6.13 -27.40 5.04
N ILE A 189 -4.80 -27.39 5.14
CA ILE A 189 -3.98 -26.17 4.96
C ILE A 189 -4.14 -25.56 3.56
N VAL A 190 -4.14 -26.39 2.51
CA VAL A 190 -4.17 -25.91 1.13
C VAL A 190 -5.48 -25.20 0.81
N PRO A 191 -6.67 -25.79 0.96
CA PRO A 191 -7.92 -25.04 0.78
C PRO A 191 -8.03 -23.84 1.70
N ARG A 192 -7.61 -23.95 2.97
CA ARG A 192 -7.61 -22.83 3.90
C ARG A 192 -6.78 -21.66 3.38
N PHE A 193 -5.56 -21.91 2.91
CA PHE A 193 -4.69 -20.86 2.37
C PHE A 193 -5.34 -20.17 1.16
N PHE A 194 -5.87 -20.92 0.21
CA PHE A 194 -6.54 -20.34 -0.95
C PHE A 194 -7.83 -19.60 -0.57
N GLY A 195 -8.60 -20.10 0.38
CA GLY A 195 -9.75 -19.40 0.93
C GLY A 195 -9.36 -18.10 1.64
N MET A 196 -8.28 -18.12 2.43
CA MET A 196 -7.74 -16.92 3.07
C MET A 196 -7.14 -15.93 2.05
N PHE A 197 -6.56 -16.40 0.95
CA PHE A 197 -6.03 -15.53 -0.08
C PHE A 197 -7.13 -14.88 -0.93
N PHE A 198 -7.98 -15.69 -1.58
CA PHE A 198 -9.00 -15.21 -2.52
C PHE A 198 -10.27 -14.73 -1.82
N GLY A 199 -10.70 -15.42 -0.77
CA GLY A 199 -11.96 -15.12 -0.06
C GLY A 199 -11.82 -13.99 0.94
N VAL A 200 -10.70 -13.89 1.64
CA VAL A 200 -10.46 -12.89 2.69
C VAL A 200 -9.49 -11.83 2.21
N GLY A 201 -8.23 -12.19 1.98
CA GLY A 201 -7.13 -11.25 1.75
C GLY A 201 -7.36 -10.30 0.58
N ILE A 202 -7.69 -10.82 -0.61
CA ILE A 202 -7.94 -9.97 -1.78
C ILE A 202 -9.09 -8.99 -1.52
N ASN A 203 -10.18 -9.43 -0.91
CA ASN A 203 -11.34 -8.58 -0.67
C ASN A 203 -11.05 -7.47 0.33
N GLU A 204 -10.37 -7.81 1.41
CA GLU A 204 -10.02 -6.83 2.43
C GLU A 204 -9.01 -5.81 1.89
N GLU A 205 -7.98 -6.27 1.16
CA GLU A 205 -7.00 -5.35 0.60
C GLU A 205 -7.60 -4.46 -0.49
N LEU A 206 -8.56 -4.97 -1.29
CA LEU A 206 -9.33 -4.14 -2.21
C LEU A 206 -10.13 -3.05 -1.49
N CYS A 207 -10.81 -3.39 -0.40
CA CYS A 207 -11.56 -2.43 0.39
C CYS A 207 -10.66 -1.35 1.00
N LYS A 208 -9.52 -1.74 1.56
CA LYS A 208 -8.53 -0.82 2.13
C LYS A 208 -7.90 0.07 1.04
N ALA A 209 -7.59 -0.50 -0.13
CA ALA A 209 -7.00 0.22 -1.24
C ALA A 209 -8.00 1.18 -1.93
N ALA A 210 -9.30 0.92 -1.89
CA ALA A 210 -10.30 1.70 -2.60
C ALA A 210 -10.30 3.19 -2.20
N VAL A 211 -10.20 3.49 -0.90
CA VAL A 211 -10.14 4.86 -0.41
C VAL A 211 -8.85 5.57 -0.84
N ILE A 212 -7.74 4.83 -0.93
CA ILE A 212 -6.45 5.38 -1.38
C ILE A 212 -6.50 5.66 -2.87
N LEU A 213 -7.04 4.75 -3.68
CA LEU A 213 -7.25 4.95 -5.11
C LEU A 213 -8.15 6.17 -5.40
N TRP A 214 -9.19 6.37 -4.59
CA TRP A 214 -10.02 7.56 -4.69
C TRP A 214 -9.24 8.84 -4.32
N LEU A 215 -8.42 8.79 -3.25
CA LEU A 215 -7.64 9.93 -2.80
C LEU A 215 -6.61 10.38 -3.85
N VAL A 216 -5.84 9.44 -4.42
CA VAL A 216 -4.79 9.75 -5.41
C VAL A 216 -5.33 10.15 -6.79
N ARG A 217 -6.61 9.88 -7.06
CA ARG A 217 -7.28 10.29 -8.31
C ARG A 217 -7.89 11.68 -8.25
N ARG A 218 -7.84 12.36 -7.10
CA ARG A 218 -8.39 13.71 -6.98
C ARG A 218 -7.64 14.67 -7.91
N PRO A 219 -8.37 15.50 -8.68
CA PRO A 219 -7.73 16.49 -9.55
C PRO A 219 -6.87 17.46 -8.75
N GLY A 220 -5.68 17.77 -9.28
CA GLY A 220 -4.82 18.80 -8.70
C GLY A 220 -3.95 18.38 -7.52
N GLN A 221 -3.95 17.11 -7.12
CA GLN A 221 -3.06 16.59 -6.06
C GLN A 221 -2.23 15.40 -6.59
N LEU A 222 -0.97 15.66 -6.93
CA LEU A 222 0.03 14.60 -7.01
C LEU A 222 0.68 14.48 -5.64
N LEU A 223 0.40 13.39 -4.94
CA LEU A 223 0.98 13.13 -3.63
C LEU A 223 2.34 12.45 -3.77
N LEU A 224 3.28 12.78 -2.90
CA LEU A 224 4.54 12.06 -2.78
C LEU A 224 4.27 10.59 -2.44
N PRO A 225 5.07 9.63 -2.97
CA PRO A 225 4.90 8.21 -2.67
C PRO A 225 4.84 7.91 -1.16
N GLN A 226 5.66 8.58 -0.36
CA GLN A 226 5.66 8.46 1.09
C GLN A 226 4.32 8.89 1.72
N THR A 227 3.69 9.93 1.17
CA THR A 227 2.38 10.40 1.63
C THR A 227 1.29 9.40 1.30
N VAL A 228 1.33 8.79 0.11
CA VAL A 228 0.38 7.75 -0.29
C VAL A 228 0.52 6.53 0.61
N VAL A 229 1.76 6.09 0.89
CA VAL A 229 2.04 4.99 1.82
C VAL A 229 1.50 5.32 3.21
N PHE A 230 1.73 6.53 3.71
CA PHE A 230 1.23 6.95 5.02
C PHE A 230 -0.31 6.89 5.09
N TYR A 231 -1.02 7.46 4.11
CA TYR A 231 -2.49 7.37 4.08
C TYR A 231 -2.99 5.93 3.95
N ALA A 232 -2.28 5.09 3.21
CA ALA A 232 -2.59 3.67 3.13
C ALA A 232 -2.43 2.98 4.48
N MET A 233 -1.37 3.28 5.22
CA MET A 233 -1.20 2.77 6.58
C MET A 233 -2.31 3.24 7.53
N ILE A 234 -2.76 4.50 7.42
CA ILE A 234 -3.91 5.01 8.19
C ILE A 234 -5.21 4.27 7.82
N SER A 235 -5.41 3.95 6.55
CA SER A 235 -6.53 3.11 6.10
C SER A 235 -6.48 1.71 6.73
N GLY A 236 -5.30 1.08 6.70
CA GLY A 236 -5.07 -0.22 7.34
C GLY A 236 -5.31 -0.20 8.85
N LEU A 237 -4.89 0.88 9.55
CA LEU A 237 -5.20 1.05 10.97
C LEU A 237 -6.70 1.07 11.22
N GLY A 238 -7.46 1.86 10.42
CA GLY A 238 -8.91 1.94 10.53
C GLY A 238 -9.55 0.57 10.38
N PHE A 239 -9.16 -0.19 9.37
CA PHE A 239 -9.65 -1.55 9.17
C PHE A 239 -9.36 -2.45 10.37
N GLY A 240 -8.09 -2.57 10.75
CA GLY A 240 -7.67 -3.50 11.81
C GLY A 240 -8.27 -3.19 13.18
N ILE A 241 -8.53 -1.92 13.50
CA ILE A 241 -9.22 -1.53 14.75
C ILE A 241 -10.67 -1.98 14.73
N PHE A 242 -11.42 -1.66 13.68
CA PHE A 242 -12.83 -2.03 13.58
C PHE A 242 -13.02 -3.54 13.48
N GLU A 243 -12.15 -4.22 12.77
CA GLU A 243 -12.14 -5.68 12.70
C GLU A 243 -11.84 -6.29 14.09
N GLY A 244 -10.82 -5.79 14.80
CA GLY A 244 -10.46 -6.23 16.13
C GLY A 244 -11.62 -6.13 17.13
N VAL A 245 -12.33 -5.01 17.12
CA VAL A 245 -13.53 -4.81 17.94
C VAL A 245 -14.67 -5.74 17.50
N ASN A 246 -14.88 -5.92 16.19
CA ASN A 246 -15.90 -6.83 15.69
C ASN A 246 -15.62 -8.28 16.12
N TYR A 247 -14.38 -8.74 16.05
CA TYR A 247 -14.00 -10.05 16.58
C TYR A 247 -14.28 -10.19 18.08
N GLN A 248 -14.02 -9.14 18.84
CA GLN A 248 -14.30 -9.15 20.26
C GLN A 248 -15.79 -9.29 20.54
N LEU A 249 -16.62 -8.59 19.80
CA LEU A 249 -18.08 -8.61 19.98
C LEU A 249 -18.74 -9.91 19.52
N THR A 250 -18.18 -10.60 18.52
CA THR A 250 -18.80 -11.75 17.86
C THR A 250 -18.18 -13.09 18.24
N LEU A 251 -16.87 -13.20 18.23
CA LEU A 251 -16.15 -14.46 18.41
C LEU A 251 -15.56 -14.62 19.81
N ASN A 252 -14.84 -13.61 20.29
CA ASN A 252 -14.10 -13.73 21.55
C ASN A 252 -15.04 -13.78 22.76
N ARG A 253 -16.24 -13.17 22.68
CA ARG A 253 -17.26 -13.24 23.75
C ARG A 253 -17.70 -14.65 24.10
N LYS A 254 -17.48 -15.61 23.22
CA LYS A 254 -17.81 -17.05 23.47
C LYS A 254 -16.75 -17.75 24.31
N GLN A 255 -15.62 -17.12 24.54
CA GLN A 255 -14.53 -17.63 25.38
C GLN A 255 -14.67 -17.09 26.83
N GLY A 256 -13.91 -17.64 27.76
CA GLY A 256 -13.83 -17.10 29.12
C GLY A 256 -13.43 -15.62 29.13
N VAL A 257 -13.84 -14.88 30.17
CA VAL A 257 -13.61 -13.40 30.24
C VAL A 257 -12.14 -13.06 30.12
N ASP A 258 -11.27 -13.80 30.78
CA ASP A 258 -9.82 -13.54 30.76
C ASP A 258 -9.21 -13.83 29.40
N ASP A 259 -9.58 -14.92 28.74
CA ASP A 259 -9.14 -15.26 27.39
C ASP A 259 -9.64 -14.24 26.37
N ALA A 260 -10.91 -13.82 26.50
CA ALA A 260 -11.49 -12.81 25.62
C ALA A 260 -10.75 -11.46 25.71
N TYR A 261 -10.41 -11.03 26.92
CA TYR A 261 -9.64 -9.82 27.14
C TYR A 261 -8.23 -9.91 26.55
N PHE A 262 -7.56 -11.01 26.84
CA PHE A 262 -6.21 -11.26 26.35
C PHE A 262 -6.15 -11.19 24.83
N LEU A 263 -7.03 -11.91 24.14
CA LEU A 263 -7.15 -11.90 22.70
C LEU A 263 -7.50 -10.51 22.15
N ASN A 264 -8.35 -9.77 22.86
CA ASN A 264 -8.72 -8.42 22.45
C ASN A 264 -7.53 -7.47 22.49
N ILE A 265 -6.78 -7.44 23.58
CA ILE A 265 -5.58 -6.56 23.70
C ILE A 265 -4.53 -6.95 22.68
N ALA A 266 -4.27 -8.24 22.51
CA ALA A 266 -3.33 -8.72 21.51
C ALA A 266 -3.74 -8.29 20.09
N ARG A 267 -5.02 -8.41 19.76
CA ARG A 267 -5.55 -7.98 18.46
C ARG A 267 -5.53 -6.46 18.28
N LEU A 268 -5.90 -5.69 19.31
CA LEU A 268 -5.89 -4.22 19.23
C LEU A 268 -4.48 -3.63 19.13
N THR A 269 -3.47 -4.34 19.58
CA THR A 269 -2.07 -3.88 19.47
C THR A 269 -1.41 -4.32 18.18
N SER A 270 -1.55 -5.58 17.79
CA SER A 270 -0.83 -6.16 16.65
C SER A 270 -1.63 -6.12 15.35
N LEU A 271 -2.93 -6.34 15.38
CA LEU A 271 -3.74 -6.44 14.17
C LEU A 271 -3.79 -5.11 13.39
N PRO A 272 -4.06 -3.95 14.01
CA PRO A 272 -4.01 -2.67 13.32
C PRO A 272 -2.65 -2.37 12.73
N PHE A 273 -1.57 -2.70 13.45
CA PHE A 273 -0.21 -2.56 12.95
C PHE A 273 0.03 -3.41 11.70
N ILE A 274 -0.33 -4.68 11.74
CA ILE A 274 -0.12 -5.61 10.62
C ILE A 274 -0.94 -5.15 9.41
N HIS A 275 -2.21 -4.78 9.58
CA HIS A 275 -3.02 -4.22 8.50
C HIS A 275 -2.44 -2.92 7.94
N ALA A 276 -1.89 -2.05 8.79
CA ALA A 276 -1.21 -0.85 8.34
C ALA A 276 0.00 -1.17 7.45
N ILE A 277 0.81 -2.17 7.82
CA ILE A 277 1.95 -2.62 7.03
C ILE A 277 1.49 -3.16 5.67
N TRP A 278 0.50 -4.05 5.64
CA TRP A 278 0.00 -4.62 4.39
C TRP A 278 -0.62 -3.57 3.47
N THR A 279 -1.45 -2.69 4.03
CA THR A 279 -2.02 -1.60 3.24
C THR A 279 -0.94 -0.58 2.84
N GLY A 280 0.12 -0.41 3.63
CA GLY A 280 1.31 0.36 3.27
C GLY A 280 2.02 -0.20 2.03
N LEU A 281 2.16 -1.53 1.92
CA LEU A 281 2.65 -2.21 0.71
C LEU A 281 1.74 -1.91 -0.50
N ALA A 282 0.41 -1.97 -0.31
CA ALA A 282 -0.54 -1.56 -1.35
C ALA A 282 -0.33 -0.10 -1.77
N GLY A 283 -0.20 0.81 -0.80
CA GLY A 283 0.06 2.24 -1.03
C GLY A 283 1.34 2.50 -1.82
N TYR A 284 2.39 1.73 -1.57
CA TYR A 284 3.62 1.80 -2.34
C TYR A 284 3.36 1.52 -3.84
N PHE A 285 2.76 0.39 -4.17
CA PHE A 285 2.45 0.05 -5.56
C PHE A 285 1.45 1.02 -6.21
N ILE A 286 0.45 1.48 -5.45
CA ILE A 286 -0.51 2.50 -5.92
C ILE A 286 0.23 3.79 -6.28
N SER A 287 1.15 4.26 -5.45
CA SER A 287 1.92 5.47 -5.73
C SER A 287 2.73 5.36 -7.02
N PHE A 288 3.37 4.19 -7.25
CA PHE A 288 4.09 3.92 -8.48
C PHE A 288 3.18 3.78 -9.70
N ALA A 289 1.97 3.25 -9.53
CA ALA A 289 0.98 3.17 -10.61
C ALA A 289 0.53 4.55 -11.08
N VAL A 290 0.49 5.54 -10.19
CA VAL A 290 0.19 6.95 -10.52
C VAL A 290 1.34 7.58 -11.32
N ILE A 291 2.59 7.30 -10.93
CA ILE A 291 3.79 7.86 -11.56
C ILE A 291 4.12 7.15 -12.88
N ASN A 292 3.77 5.85 -13.01
CA ASN A 292 4.08 5.02 -14.17
C ASN A 292 2.81 4.52 -14.88
N PRO A 293 2.09 5.35 -15.63
CA PRO A 293 0.83 4.98 -16.27
C PRO A 293 0.94 3.75 -17.19
N ARG A 294 2.11 3.54 -17.80
CA ARG A 294 2.37 2.39 -18.69
C ARG A 294 2.35 1.05 -17.96
N LYS A 295 2.79 1.02 -16.69
CA LYS A 295 2.84 -0.18 -15.85
C LYS A 295 1.71 -0.26 -14.82
N ARG A 296 0.75 0.69 -14.87
CA ARG A 296 -0.26 0.89 -13.82
C ARG A 296 -1.08 -0.37 -13.49
N TYR A 297 -1.46 -1.15 -14.50
CA TYR A 297 -2.31 -2.33 -14.29
C TYR A 297 -1.56 -3.43 -13.54
N GLY A 298 -0.31 -3.71 -13.91
CA GLY A 298 0.54 -4.65 -13.17
C GLY A 298 0.79 -4.19 -11.74
N LEU A 299 1.04 -2.88 -11.55
CA LEU A 299 1.23 -2.28 -10.22
C LEU A 299 -0.03 -2.35 -9.36
N TRP A 300 -1.24 -2.21 -9.95
CA TRP A 300 -2.49 -2.40 -9.21
C TRP A 300 -2.73 -3.85 -8.80
N ILE A 301 -2.37 -4.80 -9.65
CA ILE A 301 -2.45 -6.22 -9.28
C ILE A 301 -1.49 -6.49 -8.11
N LEU A 302 -0.24 -6.00 -8.17
CA LEU A 302 0.72 -6.14 -7.08
C LEU A 302 0.25 -5.45 -5.80
N ALA A 303 -0.40 -4.27 -5.91
CA ALA A 303 -0.95 -3.55 -4.78
C ALA A 303 -1.99 -4.36 -3.98
N ILE A 304 -2.65 -5.31 -4.61
CA ILE A 304 -3.63 -6.18 -3.95
C ILE A 304 -3.03 -7.54 -3.62
N CYS A 305 -2.35 -8.18 -4.59
CA CYS A 305 -1.90 -9.57 -4.41
C CYS A 305 -0.75 -9.72 -3.40
N VAL A 306 0.18 -8.75 -3.35
CA VAL A 306 1.32 -8.83 -2.41
C VAL A 306 0.84 -8.75 -0.95
N PRO A 307 0.08 -7.72 -0.52
CA PRO A 307 -0.43 -7.70 0.84
C PRO A 307 -1.41 -8.83 1.13
N ALA A 308 -2.28 -9.22 0.19
CA ALA A 308 -3.20 -10.33 0.35
C ALA A 308 -2.47 -11.67 0.58
N PHE A 309 -1.30 -11.87 -0.02
CA PHE A 309 -0.47 -13.04 0.23
C PHE A 309 0.00 -13.10 1.70
N PHE A 310 0.57 -12.02 2.23
CA PHE A 310 1.00 -11.96 3.63
C PHE A 310 -0.17 -12.10 4.59
N HIS A 311 -1.30 -11.50 4.25
CA HIS A 311 -2.54 -11.63 4.98
C HIS A 311 -2.99 -13.10 5.04
N ALA A 312 -3.01 -13.80 3.92
CA ALA A 312 -3.37 -15.21 3.84
C ALA A 312 -2.40 -16.11 4.63
N VAL A 313 -1.09 -15.85 4.56
CA VAL A 313 -0.10 -16.57 5.38
C VAL A 313 -0.39 -16.37 6.86
N TYR A 314 -0.59 -15.13 7.30
CA TYR A 314 -0.87 -14.84 8.70
C TYR A 314 -2.16 -15.51 9.19
N ASN A 315 -3.25 -15.39 8.43
CA ASN A 315 -4.55 -15.95 8.82
C ASN A 315 -4.57 -17.49 8.74
N THR A 316 -3.78 -18.09 7.84
CA THR A 316 -3.70 -19.57 7.74
C THR A 316 -2.92 -20.19 8.90
N PHE A 317 -1.80 -19.57 9.30
CA PHE A 317 -0.87 -20.12 10.28
C PHE A 317 -0.97 -19.44 11.65
N GLY A 318 -1.73 -18.36 11.77
CA GLY A 318 -2.00 -17.66 13.01
C GLY A 318 -0.72 -17.12 13.68
N TRP A 319 -0.69 -17.22 15.00
CA TRP A 319 0.47 -16.81 15.82
C TRP A 319 1.59 -17.84 15.87
N GLY A 320 1.49 -18.89 15.06
CA GLY A 320 2.57 -19.84 14.87
C GLY A 320 3.78 -19.20 14.19
N PHE A 321 4.89 -19.91 14.21
CA PHE A 321 6.18 -19.44 13.69
C PHE A 321 6.10 -18.95 12.22
N ILE A 322 5.32 -19.62 11.37
CA ILE A 322 5.14 -19.26 9.96
C ILE A 322 4.33 -17.95 9.84
N GLY A 323 3.23 -17.82 10.60
CA GLY A 323 2.39 -16.61 10.53
C GLY A 323 3.14 -15.36 11.02
N LEU A 324 3.81 -15.45 12.17
CA LEU A 324 4.63 -14.37 12.70
C LEU A 324 5.84 -14.06 11.79
N GLY A 325 6.47 -15.09 11.23
CA GLY A 325 7.55 -14.93 10.24
C GLY A 325 7.08 -14.20 8.98
N GLY A 326 5.89 -14.52 8.48
CA GLY A 326 5.25 -13.82 7.37
C GLY A 326 4.96 -12.34 7.70
N ALA A 327 4.44 -12.07 8.89
CA ALA A 327 4.22 -10.70 9.36
C ALA A 327 5.53 -9.90 9.45
N LEU A 328 6.57 -10.49 10.04
CA LEU A 328 7.89 -9.87 10.11
C LEU A 328 8.48 -9.60 8.72
N LEU A 329 8.37 -10.56 7.81
CA LEU A 329 8.84 -10.41 6.44
C LEU A 329 8.11 -9.28 5.71
N SER A 330 6.80 -9.08 5.95
CA SER A 330 6.05 -7.96 5.37
C SER A 330 6.56 -6.60 5.86
N VAL A 331 6.96 -6.48 7.14
CA VAL A 331 7.59 -5.27 7.70
C VAL A 331 8.94 -5.00 7.02
N VAL A 332 9.79 -6.03 6.89
CA VAL A 332 11.08 -5.93 6.19
C VAL A 332 10.86 -5.49 4.75
N LEU A 333 9.88 -6.06 4.07
CA LEU A 333 9.58 -5.75 2.68
C LEU A 333 9.13 -4.29 2.52
N LEU A 334 8.21 -3.80 3.36
CA LEU A 334 7.79 -2.40 3.33
C LEU A 334 8.97 -1.46 3.58
N SER A 335 9.81 -1.75 4.58
CA SER A 335 10.99 -0.94 4.89
C SER A 335 11.98 -0.90 3.73
N THR A 336 12.17 -2.02 3.05
CA THR A 336 13.04 -2.13 1.87
C THR A 336 12.46 -1.35 0.69
N TYR A 337 11.16 -1.42 0.46
CA TYR A 337 10.48 -0.67 -0.59
C TYR A 337 10.59 0.84 -0.36
N LEU A 338 10.42 1.29 0.88
CA LEU A 338 10.59 2.70 1.21
C LEU A 338 12.03 3.19 1.00
N ALA A 339 13.03 2.39 1.37
CA ALA A 339 14.43 2.69 1.09
C ALA A 339 14.72 2.75 -0.42
N SER A 340 14.13 1.82 -1.19
CA SER A 340 14.29 1.77 -2.65
C SER A 340 13.51 2.88 -3.37
N ALA A 341 12.41 3.38 -2.80
CA ALA A 341 11.59 4.44 -3.40
C ALA A 341 12.39 5.74 -3.60
N GLN A 342 13.24 6.10 -2.66
CA GLN A 342 14.12 7.26 -2.80
C GLN A 342 15.16 7.07 -3.90
N GLN A 343 15.76 5.87 -3.98
CA GLN A 343 16.71 5.53 -5.04
C GLN A 343 16.02 5.49 -6.41
N MET A 344 14.83 4.94 -6.49
CA MET A 344 14.05 4.86 -7.72
C MET A 344 13.60 6.25 -8.19
N HIS A 345 13.18 7.12 -7.26
CA HIS A 345 12.89 8.52 -7.59
C HIS A 345 14.14 9.25 -8.10
N GLN A 346 15.30 9.03 -7.49
CA GLN A 346 16.58 9.56 -7.96
C GLN A 346 17.01 8.99 -9.30
N GLN A 347 16.74 7.72 -9.60
CA GLN A 347 17.03 7.11 -10.90
C GLN A 347 16.09 7.61 -11.99
N LEU A 348 14.81 7.83 -11.67
CA LEU A 348 13.81 8.38 -12.60
C LEU A 348 14.03 9.88 -12.86
N SER A 349 14.68 10.59 -11.94
CA SER A 349 15.03 11.99 -12.06
C SER A 349 16.42 12.26 -12.67
N ARG A 350 17.20 11.21 -12.93
CA ARG A 350 18.47 11.34 -13.68
C ARG A 350 18.18 11.45 -15.17
N PRO A 351 18.81 12.43 -15.84
CA PRO A 351 18.61 12.65 -17.27
C PRO A 351 19.09 11.46 -18.11
#